data_5795f412525676364bcda8ddaf5eccbf
#
_entry.id   5795f412525676364bcda8ddaf5eccbf
#
_cell.length_a   1.000
_cell.length_b   1.000
_cell.length_c   1.000
_cell.angle_alpha   90.00
_cell.angle_beta   90.00
_cell.angle_gamma   90.00
#
_symmetry.space_group_name_H-M   'P 1'
#
loop_
_entity.id
_entity.type
_entity.pdbx_description
1 polymer ?
#
loop_
_entity_poly.entity_id
_entity_poly.type
_entity_poly.pdbx_seq_one_letter_code
_entity_poly.pdbx_strand_id
1 'polypeptide(L)'
;VGERPIALGHHRFEWLHLIAFVEPTGGETVWYLVNAVNKPLFEAVLDTFAKEVGAGHDRVIVLVLDNAGWHGPAGLAVPEGVILVFLPPYSPELQPAECLWPLVDEPVANRHFQTLAELDMVVAERCASLGSETIRAHTDFHWWPQPI
;
A
#
# COMPACT_ATOMS: atom_id res chain seq x y z
N VAL A 1 -4.55 -45.26 -9.53
CA VAL A 1 -4.91 -44.02 -10.27
C VAL A 1 -5.31 -43.00 -9.20
N GLY A 2 -4.40 -42.12 -8.86
CA GLY A 2 -4.65 -41.11 -7.82
C GLY A 2 -5.66 -40.07 -8.33
N GLU A 3 -6.68 -39.81 -7.53
CA GLU A 3 -7.58 -38.68 -7.77
C GLU A 3 -6.81 -37.39 -7.74
N ARG A 4 -6.99 -36.51 -8.72
CA ARG A 4 -6.43 -35.19 -8.70
C ARG A 4 -7.15 -34.38 -7.61
N PRO A 5 -6.42 -33.66 -6.73
CA PRO A 5 -7.08 -32.80 -5.76
C PRO A 5 -7.91 -31.74 -6.50
N ILE A 6 -9.17 -31.64 -6.11
CA ILE A 6 -10.07 -30.62 -6.63
C ILE A 6 -9.81 -29.35 -5.84
N ALA A 7 -9.23 -28.34 -6.50
CA ALA A 7 -9.14 -27.01 -5.93
C ALA A 7 -10.49 -26.31 -6.12
N LEU A 8 -11.05 -25.81 -5.01
CA LEU A 8 -12.22 -24.92 -5.08
C LEU A 8 -11.77 -23.60 -5.69
N GLY A 9 -12.17 -23.36 -6.94
CA GLY A 9 -11.86 -22.11 -7.63
C GLY A 9 -13.11 -21.23 -7.77
N HIS A 10 -12.93 -19.93 -7.64
CA HIS A 10 -13.94 -18.96 -8.01
C HIS A 10 -14.00 -18.81 -9.54
N HIS A 11 -15.20 -18.92 -10.13
CA HIS A 11 -15.41 -18.65 -11.55
C HIS A 11 -15.38 -17.15 -11.90
N ARG A 12 -15.42 -16.27 -10.90
CA ARG A 12 -15.27 -14.83 -11.05
C ARG A 12 -13.93 -14.38 -10.49
N PHE A 13 -13.14 -13.71 -11.32
CA PHE A 13 -11.91 -13.05 -10.89
C PHE A 13 -12.27 -11.67 -10.34
N GLU A 14 -12.36 -11.57 -9.03
CA GLU A 14 -12.51 -10.31 -8.33
C GLU A 14 -11.17 -9.97 -7.68
N TRP A 15 -10.77 -8.70 -7.77
CA TRP A 15 -9.50 -8.22 -7.26
C TRP A 15 -9.71 -7.23 -6.14
N LEU A 16 -8.97 -7.42 -5.08
CA LEU A 16 -8.80 -6.44 -4.01
C LEU A 16 -7.37 -5.93 -4.05
N HIS A 17 -7.22 -4.64 -4.16
CA HIS A 17 -5.92 -3.98 -4.15
C HIS A 17 -5.74 -3.24 -2.84
N LEU A 18 -4.55 -3.33 -2.29
CA LEU A 18 -4.16 -2.62 -1.08
C LEU A 18 -3.14 -1.54 -1.45
N ILE A 19 -3.46 -0.29 -1.12
CA ILE A 19 -2.53 0.83 -1.23
C ILE A 19 -2.10 1.21 0.17
N ALA A 20 -0.79 1.20 0.42
CA ALA A 20 -0.22 1.51 1.71
C ALA A 20 0.69 2.73 1.63
N PHE A 21 0.48 3.67 2.54
CA PHE A 21 1.40 4.76 2.79
C PHE A 21 2.07 4.51 4.14
N VAL A 22 3.38 4.61 4.20
CA VAL A 22 4.13 4.39 5.42
C VAL A 22 5.12 5.54 5.66
N GLU A 23 5.17 6.00 6.90
CA GLU A 23 6.24 6.86 7.40
C GLU A 23 7.19 5.95 8.20
N PRO A 24 8.38 5.61 7.66
CA PRO A 24 9.20 4.54 8.22
C PRO A 24 9.76 4.82 9.60
N THR A 25 10.11 6.06 9.89
CA THR A 25 10.79 6.42 11.15
C THR A 25 9.85 6.43 12.35
N GLY A 26 8.60 6.82 12.15
CA GLY A 26 7.56 6.79 13.18
C GLY A 26 6.70 5.54 13.18
N GLY A 27 6.70 4.81 12.06
CA GLY A 27 5.85 3.64 11.87
C GLY A 27 4.38 3.97 11.66
N GLU A 28 4.07 5.18 11.22
CA GLU A 28 2.70 5.58 10.87
C GLU A 28 2.32 5.03 9.50
N THR A 29 1.09 4.55 9.38
CA THR A 29 0.55 3.99 8.14
C THR A 29 -0.83 4.52 7.85
N VAL A 30 -1.14 4.63 6.56
CA VAL A 30 -2.49 4.86 6.04
C VAL A 30 -2.76 3.81 4.97
N TRP A 31 -3.91 3.15 5.05
CA TRP A 31 -4.26 2.01 4.20
C TRP A 31 -5.53 2.28 3.42
N TYR A 32 -5.53 1.93 2.15
CA TYR A 32 -6.73 1.99 1.30
C TYR A 32 -6.95 0.66 0.61
N LEU A 33 -8.15 0.12 0.76
CA LEU A 33 -8.59 -1.07 0.04
C LEU A 33 -9.46 -0.63 -1.14
N VAL A 34 -9.07 -1.00 -2.34
CA VAL A 34 -9.71 -0.57 -3.57
C VAL A 34 -9.92 -1.75 -4.51
N ASN A 35 -10.92 -1.67 -5.37
CA ASN A 35 -11.28 -2.75 -6.29
C ASN A 35 -10.65 -2.59 -7.69
N ALA A 36 -9.93 -1.53 -7.92
CA ALA A 36 -9.23 -1.28 -9.17
C ALA A 36 -7.98 -0.42 -8.92
N VAL A 37 -7.02 -0.46 -9.84
CA VAL A 37 -5.85 0.42 -9.83
C VAL A 37 -5.75 1.08 -11.19
N ASN A 38 -5.99 2.38 -11.21
CA ASN A 38 -5.87 3.22 -12.38
C ASN A 38 -5.52 4.66 -11.97
N LYS A 39 -5.17 5.49 -12.93
CA LYS A 39 -4.75 6.86 -12.66
C LYS A 39 -5.81 7.70 -11.93
N PRO A 40 -7.10 7.75 -12.37
CA PRO A 40 -8.12 8.53 -11.66
C PRO A 40 -8.33 8.08 -10.22
N LEU A 41 -8.32 6.78 -9.97
CA LEU A 41 -8.46 6.24 -8.62
C LEU A 41 -7.27 6.61 -7.75
N PHE A 42 -6.07 6.50 -8.29
CA PHE A 42 -4.85 6.85 -7.55
C PHE A 42 -4.82 8.34 -7.20
N GLU A 43 -5.23 9.21 -8.11
CA GLU A 43 -5.36 10.66 -7.84
C GLU A 43 -6.37 10.92 -6.72
N ALA A 44 -7.50 10.19 -6.70
CA ALA A 44 -8.48 10.29 -5.62
C ALA A 44 -7.92 9.79 -4.28
N VAL A 45 -7.15 8.71 -4.29
CA VAL A 45 -6.47 8.19 -3.10
C VAL A 45 -5.44 9.20 -2.58
N LEU A 46 -4.65 9.81 -3.47
CA LEU A 46 -3.69 10.86 -3.08
C LEU A 46 -4.39 12.06 -2.43
N ASP A 47 -5.51 12.48 -2.97
CA ASP A 47 -6.29 13.59 -2.43
C ASP A 47 -6.83 13.27 -1.03
N THR A 48 -7.36 12.08 -0.85
CA THR A 48 -7.84 11.59 0.45
C THR A 48 -6.70 11.47 1.46
N PHE A 49 -5.59 10.88 1.04
CA PHE A 49 -4.37 10.76 1.86
C PHE A 49 -3.86 12.13 2.31
N ALA A 50 -3.76 13.07 1.38
CA ALA A 50 -3.31 14.43 1.70
C ALA A 50 -4.19 15.09 2.78
N LYS A 51 -5.50 14.91 2.70
CA LYS A 51 -6.44 15.43 3.71
C LYS A 51 -6.27 14.72 5.05
N GLU A 52 -6.11 13.42 5.06
CA GLU A 52 -5.95 12.63 6.30
C GLU A 52 -4.66 13.01 7.06
N VAL A 53 -3.56 13.21 6.35
CA VAL A 53 -2.27 13.57 6.98
C VAL A 53 -2.10 15.08 7.17
N GLY A 54 -3.04 15.89 6.71
CA GLY A 54 -3.01 17.33 6.86
C GLY A 54 -2.00 18.03 5.96
N ALA A 55 -1.70 17.45 4.80
CA ALA A 55 -0.82 18.07 3.81
C ALA A 55 -1.42 19.37 3.28
N GLY A 56 -0.59 20.38 3.08
CA GLY A 56 -1.02 21.69 2.60
C GLY A 56 0.10 22.71 2.69
N HIS A 57 -0.27 23.98 2.81
CA HIS A 57 0.67 25.08 2.89
C HIS A 57 1.65 24.95 4.08
N ASP A 58 1.14 24.51 5.24
CA ASP A 58 1.93 24.46 6.49
C ASP A 58 2.56 23.09 6.74
N ARG A 59 2.22 22.09 5.95
CA ARG A 59 2.75 20.72 6.10
C ARG A 59 2.99 20.10 4.74
N VAL A 60 4.26 19.89 4.43
CA VAL A 60 4.69 19.27 3.17
C VAL A 60 5.03 17.80 3.42
N ILE A 61 4.45 16.94 2.60
CA ILE A 61 4.70 15.49 2.59
C ILE A 61 5.51 15.16 1.35
N VAL A 62 6.68 14.60 1.54
CA VAL A 62 7.48 14.02 0.46
C VAL A 62 7.08 12.55 0.32
N LEU A 63 6.45 12.22 -0.78
CA LEU A 63 5.95 10.87 -1.06
C LEU A 63 6.85 10.19 -2.08
N VAL A 64 7.47 9.10 -1.64
CA VAL A 64 8.34 8.28 -2.49
C VAL A 64 7.51 7.18 -3.14
N LEU A 65 7.58 7.10 -4.46
CA LEU A 65 6.82 6.15 -5.27
C LEU A 65 7.76 5.33 -6.16
N ASP A 66 7.32 4.13 -6.51
CA ASP A 66 7.94 3.40 -7.59
C ASP A 66 7.60 4.06 -8.95
N ASN A 67 8.34 3.69 -9.99
CA ASN A 67 8.13 4.23 -11.32
C ASN A 67 7.21 3.33 -12.16
N ALA A 68 6.04 2.99 -11.61
CA ALA A 68 5.01 2.29 -12.38
C ALA A 68 4.46 3.20 -13.49
N GLY A 69 4.10 2.62 -14.64
CA GLY A 69 3.70 3.39 -15.81
C GLY A 69 2.55 4.38 -15.59
N TRP A 70 1.62 4.05 -14.71
CA TRP A 70 0.50 4.93 -14.37
C TRP A 70 0.84 5.95 -13.26
N HIS A 71 1.96 5.78 -12.57
CA HIS A 71 2.54 6.75 -11.64
C HIS A 71 3.38 7.82 -12.33
N GLY A 72 3.62 7.71 -13.64
CA GLY A 72 4.52 8.59 -14.36
C GLY A 72 4.28 10.06 -14.06
N PRO A 73 5.34 10.89 -14.03
CA PRO A 73 5.23 12.30 -13.64
C PRO A 73 4.37 13.12 -14.58
N ALA A 74 4.23 12.68 -15.84
CA ALA A 74 3.43 13.37 -16.83
C ALA A 74 1.93 13.18 -16.57
N GLY A 75 1.27 14.18 -16.06
CA GLY A 75 -0.18 14.26 -15.98
C GLY A 75 -0.83 13.67 -14.73
N LEU A 76 -0.08 13.39 -13.67
CA LEU A 76 -0.66 13.03 -12.38
C LEU A 76 -1.07 14.30 -11.61
N ALA A 77 -2.34 14.39 -11.20
CA ALA A 77 -2.81 15.48 -10.36
C ALA A 77 -2.33 15.26 -8.93
N VAL A 78 -1.51 16.17 -8.42
CA VAL A 78 -0.89 16.09 -7.10
C VAL A 78 -1.54 17.12 -6.17
N PRO A 79 -2.03 16.73 -4.98
CA PRO A 79 -2.60 17.68 -4.01
C PRO A 79 -1.57 18.68 -3.52
N GLU A 80 -2.04 19.84 -3.06
CA GLU A 80 -1.19 20.83 -2.40
C GLU A 80 -0.51 20.21 -1.17
N GLY A 81 0.77 20.49 -1.00
CA GLY A 81 1.56 19.98 0.11
C GLY A 81 2.14 18.58 -0.10
N VAL A 82 1.87 17.94 -1.22
CA VAL A 82 2.46 16.65 -1.56
C VAL A 82 3.49 16.82 -2.67
N ILE A 83 4.70 16.34 -2.43
CA ILE A 83 5.80 16.32 -3.40
C ILE A 83 6.10 14.86 -3.74
N LEU A 84 6.01 14.50 -5.01
CA LEU A 84 6.31 13.14 -5.48
C LEU A 84 7.80 13.00 -5.80
N VAL A 85 8.40 11.93 -5.32
CA VAL A 85 9.76 11.51 -5.65
C VAL A 85 9.70 10.08 -6.18
N PHE A 86 10.16 9.88 -7.41
CA PHE A 86 10.12 8.57 -8.05
C PHE A 86 11.44 7.84 -7.84
N LEU A 87 11.33 6.58 -7.41
CA LEU A 87 12.47 5.67 -7.31
C LEU A 87 12.96 5.27 -8.71
N PRO A 88 14.23 4.84 -8.82
CA PRO A 88 14.71 4.24 -10.07
C PRO A 88 13.86 3.05 -10.50
N PRO A 89 13.72 2.77 -11.81
CA PRO A 89 13.00 1.60 -12.28
C PRO A 89 13.60 0.30 -11.71
N TYR A 90 12.74 -0.68 -11.48
CA TYR A 90 13.14 -2.02 -11.00
C TYR A 90 13.91 -2.03 -9.67
N SER A 91 13.54 -1.15 -8.75
CA SER A 91 14.21 -1.02 -7.44
C SER A 91 13.23 -1.17 -6.26
N PRO A 92 12.47 -2.27 -6.15
CA PRO A 92 11.53 -2.45 -5.05
C PRO A 92 12.21 -2.50 -3.67
N GLU A 93 13.47 -2.91 -3.61
CA GLU A 93 14.28 -2.95 -2.38
C GLU A 93 14.51 -1.56 -1.78
N LEU A 94 14.31 -0.51 -2.54
CA LEU A 94 14.43 0.87 -2.06
C LEU A 94 13.13 1.42 -1.48
N GLN A 95 12.02 0.67 -1.60
CA GLN A 95 10.71 1.11 -1.14
C GLN A 95 10.33 0.43 0.19
N PRO A 96 10.32 1.17 1.31
CA PRO A 96 9.99 0.59 2.62
C PRO A 96 8.63 -0.10 2.67
N ALA A 97 7.64 0.40 1.95
CA ALA A 97 6.30 -0.19 1.90
C ALA A 97 6.28 -1.64 1.41
N GLU A 98 7.24 -2.05 0.58
CA GLU A 98 7.35 -3.44 0.13
C GLU A 98 7.56 -4.43 1.29
N CYS A 99 8.17 -3.98 2.37
CA CYS A 99 8.39 -4.81 3.56
C CYS A 99 7.11 -5.07 4.38
N LEU A 100 6.01 -4.39 4.05
CA LEU A 100 4.72 -4.57 4.72
C LEU A 100 3.93 -5.76 4.17
N TRP A 101 4.14 -6.14 2.92
CA TRP A 101 3.34 -7.15 2.26
C TRP A 101 3.35 -8.51 2.98
N PRO A 102 4.50 -9.05 3.43
CA PRO A 102 4.50 -10.29 4.19
C PRO A 102 3.68 -10.22 5.48
N LEU A 103 3.64 -9.08 6.14
CA LEU A 103 2.84 -8.89 7.36
C LEU A 103 1.34 -8.88 7.07
N VAL A 104 0.94 -8.30 5.95
CA VAL A 104 -0.47 -8.25 5.53
C VAL A 104 -0.93 -9.59 4.99
N ASP A 105 -0.06 -10.29 4.26
CA ASP A 105 -0.39 -11.56 3.62
C ASP A 105 -0.52 -12.73 4.60
N GLU A 106 0.12 -12.66 5.74
CA GLU A 106 0.14 -13.75 6.74
C GLU A 106 -1.25 -14.32 7.05
N PRO A 107 -2.27 -13.53 7.39
CA PRO A 107 -3.59 -14.08 7.72
C PRO A 107 -4.38 -14.58 6.53
N VAL A 108 -3.98 -14.27 5.30
CA VAL A 108 -4.70 -14.67 4.07
C VAL A 108 -3.98 -15.76 3.29
N ALA A 109 -2.73 -16.04 3.61
CA ALA A 109 -1.92 -17.04 2.93
C ALA A 109 -2.58 -18.44 3.01
N ASN A 110 -2.68 -19.09 1.86
CA ASN A 110 -3.29 -20.43 1.73
C ASN A 110 -4.76 -20.54 2.20
N ARG A 111 -5.46 -19.42 2.25
CA ARG A 111 -6.89 -19.37 2.58
C ARG A 111 -7.72 -19.08 1.35
N HIS A 112 -8.92 -19.68 1.32
CA HIS A 112 -9.92 -19.40 0.31
C HIS A 112 -11.02 -18.52 0.93
N PHE A 113 -11.42 -17.48 0.21
CA PHE A 113 -12.51 -16.59 0.60
C PHE A 113 -13.65 -16.71 -0.41
N GLN A 114 -14.87 -16.90 0.09
CA GLN A 114 -16.04 -17.04 -0.75
C GLN A 114 -16.46 -15.72 -1.38
N THR A 115 -16.24 -14.62 -0.69
CA THR A 115 -16.59 -13.27 -1.15
C THR A 115 -15.42 -12.31 -0.98
N LEU A 116 -15.39 -11.28 -1.81
CA LEU A 116 -14.42 -10.19 -1.68
C LEU A 116 -14.59 -9.43 -0.36
N ALA A 117 -15.82 -9.35 0.14
CA ALA A 117 -16.13 -8.71 1.42
C ALA A 117 -15.48 -9.43 2.61
N GLU A 118 -15.41 -10.76 2.59
CA GLU A 118 -14.70 -11.53 3.63
C GLU A 118 -13.20 -11.26 3.59
N LEU A 119 -12.60 -11.23 2.41
CA LEU A 119 -11.20 -10.89 2.23
C LEU A 119 -10.91 -9.45 2.72
N ASP A 120 -11.75 -8.50 2.35
CA ASP A 120 -11.66 -7.11 2.76
C ASP A 120 -11.64 -6.99 4.30
N MET A 121 -12.57 -7.65 4.99
CA MET A 121 -12.60 -7.66 6.46
C MET A 121 -11.32 -8.18 7.08
N VAL A 122 -10.79 -9.31 6.59
CA VAL A 122 -9.57 -9.91 7.15
C VAL A 122 -8.37 -8.99 6.93
N VAL A 123 -8.23 -8.44 5.73
CA VAL A 123 -7.13 -7.50 5.41
C VAL A 123 -7.25 -6.21 6.22
N ALA A 124 -8.45 -5.64 6.32
CA ALA A 124 -8.68 -4.41 7.09
C ALA A 124 -8.38 -4.61 8.58
N GLU A 125 -8.80 -5.70 9.18
CA GLU A 125 -8.48 -6.05 10.57
C GLU A 125 -6.97 -6.21 10.76
N ARG A 126 -6.29 -6.88 9.82
CA ARG A 126 -4.84 -7.05 9.88
C ARG A 126 -4.11 -5.72 9.82
N CYS A 127 -4.45 -4.87 8.87
CA CYS A 127 -3.85 -3.54 8.75
C CYS A 127 -4.07 -2.70 10.04
N ALA A 128 -5.26 -2.73 10.59
CA ALA A 128 -5.58 -2.03 11.83
C ALA A 128 -4.82 -2.59 13.05
N SER A 129 -4.47 -3.87 13.04
CA SER A 129 -3.74 -4.53 14.12
C SER A 129 -2.24 -4.28 14.12
N LEU A 130 -1.67 -3.82 12.99
CA LEU A 130 -0.25 -3.55 12.87
C LEU A 130 0.11 -2.25 13.59
N GLY A 131 0.77 -2.37 14.73
CA GLY A 131 1.21 -1.23 15.53
C GLY A 131 2.43 -0.52 14.93
N SER A 132 2.62 0.74 15.32
CA SER A 132 3.70 1.59 14.82
C SER A 132 5.10 1.00 15.09
N GLU A 133 5.28 0.32 16.21
CA GLU A 133 6.55 -0.32 16.55
C GLU A 133 6.90 -1.45 15.56
N THR A 134 5.93 -2.31 15.24
CA THR A 134 6.11 -3.37 14.25
C THR A 134 6.38 -2.80 12.86
N ILE A 135 5.62 -1.80 12.45
CA ILE A 135 5.81 -1.13 11.16
C ILE A 135 7.21 -0.53 11.07
N ARG A 136 7.62 0.21 12.09
CA ARG A 136 8.96 0.80 12.13
C ARG A 136 10.05 -0.25 12.05
N ALA A 137 9.93 -1.33 12.79
CA ALA A 137 10.93 -2.41 12.81
C ALA A 137 11.15 -3.02 11.41
N HIS A 138 10.14 -3.01 10.53
CA HIS A 138 10.22 -3.56 9.18
C HIS A 138 10.53 -2.55 8.09
N THR A 139 10.35 -1.27 8.34
CA THR A 139 10.42 -0.22 7.30
C THR A 139 11.49 0.83 7.53
N ASP A 140 11.98 0.99 8.77
CA ASP A 140 13.00 1.98 9.10
C ASP A 140 14.39 1.45 8.74
N PHE A 141 14.75 1.57 7.47
CA PHE A 141 16.06 1.16 6.99
C PHE A 141 17.16 2.09 7.52
N HIS A 142 18.31 1.55 7.84
CA HIS A 142 19.44 2.31 8.38
C HIS A 142 19.94 3.45 7.47
N TRP A 143 19.67 3.36 6.17
CA TRP A 143 20.03 4.39 5.18
C TRP A 143 18.88 5.39 4.93
N TRP A 144 17.69 5.17 5.51
CA TRP A 144 16.57 6.08 5.35
C TRP A 144 16.85 7.40 6.07
N PRO A 145 16.52 8.56 5.45
CA PRO A 145 16.75 9.85 6.09
C PRO A 145 16.02 9.95 7.42
N GLN A 146 16.77 10.28 8.46
CA GLN A 146 16.19 10.51 9.77
C GLN A 146 15.67 11.93 9.87
N PRO A 147 14.59 12.20 10.61
CA PRO A 147 14.12 13.55 10.88
C PRO A 147 15.20 14.37 11.58
N ILE A 148 15.32 15.59 11.16
CA ILE A 148 16.27 16.54 11.78
C ILE A 148 15.69 17.04 13.10
#